data_cc65039dbd61f5b90a701577aaaa0f18
#
_entry.id   cc65039dbd61f5b90a701577aaaa0f18
#
_cell.length_a   1.000
_cell.length_b   1.000
_cell.length_c   1.000
_cell.angle_alpha   90.00
_cell.angle_beta   90.00
_cell.angle_gamma   90.00
#
_symmetry.space_group_name_H-M   'P 1'
#
loop_
_entity.id
_entity.type
_entity.pdbx_description
1 polymer ?
#
loop_
_entity_poly.entity_id
_entity_poly.type
_entity_poly.pdbx_seq_one_letter_code
_entity_poly.pdbx_strand_id
1 'polypeptide(L)'
;MSKKFNFFKEAVKNYKTSGTVVPSSKFLAKKMLKGIDFKAIKLVVELGPGNGAITHNILNKLPANSILVCFEINDAFYDELKKINHPQLIVLKASAENIKEEILKLGFNKADCIVSSLPLSIIPNEISDTILSESYAFLKQKGQFIQYQYSLSYYKKLKEVFGNNITLNFEPFNFPPAFVYKCSKN
;
A
#
# COMPACT_ATOMS: atom_id res chain seq x y z
N MET A 1 -5.92 23.16 3.03
CA MET A 1 -5.04 21.99 3.17
C MET A 1 -4.19 22.16 4.43
N SER A 2 -4.18 21.17 5.34
CA SER A 2 -3.45 21.33 6.61
C SER A 2 -1.94 21.35 6.37
N LYS A 3 -1.17 22.07 7.23
CA LYS A 3 0.30 22.08 7.23
C LYS A 3 0.87 20.65 7.27
N LYS A 4 0.20 19.72 7.96
CA LYS A 4 0.56 18.29 8.06
C LYS A 4 0.52 17.58 6.71
N PHE A 5 -0.49 17.85 5.88
CA PHE A 5 -0.63 17.27 4.54
C PHE A 5 0.51 17.71 3.61
N ASN A 6 0.87 18.99 3.64
CA ASN A 6 1.99 19.50 2.83
C ASN A 6 3.31 18.88 3.26
N PHE A 7 3.55 18.74 4.57
CA PHE A 7 4.76 18.10 5.10
C PHE A 7 4.83 16.59 4.69
N PHE A 8 3.70 15.89 4.75
CA PHE A 8 3.63 14.49 4.30
C PHE A 8 3.91 14.38 2.79
N LYS A 9 3.30 15.25 1.98
CA LYS A 9 3.54 15.30 0.53
C LYS A 9 5.02 15.58 0.22
N GLU A 10 5.66 16.48 0.95
CA GLU A 10 7.09 16.78 0.81
C GLU A 10 7.97 15.62 1.27
N ALA A 11 7.68 14.98 2.40
CA ALA A 11 8.45 13.84 2.89
C ALA A 11 8.44 12.67 1.88
N VAL A 12 7.26 12.34 1.35
CA VAL A 12 7.12 11.29 0.31
C VAL A 12 7.76 11.72 -1.00
N LYS A 13 7.64 12.99 -1.39
CA LYS A 13 8.28 13.54 -2.59
C LYS A 13 9.80 13.48 -2.48
N ASN A 14 10.36 13.98 -1.38
CA ASN A 14 11.80 14.01 -1.15
C ASN A 14 12.39 12.60 -1.06
N TYR A 15 11.68 11.65 -0.43
CA TYR A 15 12.07 10.25 -0.42
C TYR A 15 12.13 9.66 -1.83
N LYS A 16 11.15 9.96 -2.68
CA LYS A 16 11.08 9.45 -4.05
C LYS A 16 12.02 10.20 -5.03
N THR A 17 12.37 11.47 -4.76
CA THR A 17 13.27 12.27 -5.61
C THR A 17 14.74 12.19 -5.22
N SER A 18 15.07 11.71 -4.03
CA SER A 18 16.47 11.55 -3.57
C SER A 18 17.27 10.45 -4.29
N GLY A 19 16.78 9.96 -5.43
CA GLY A 19 17.49 8.99 -6.28
C GLY A 19 17.57 7.56 -5.70
N THR A 20 17.05 7.36 -4.51
CA THR A 20 17.06 6.07 -3.80
C THR A 20 15.85 5.19 -4.10
N VAL A 21 14.85 5.71 -4.81
CA VAL A 21 13.66 4.93 -5.19
C VAL A 21 13.83 4.36 -6.58
N VAL A 22 14.57 3.30 -6.66
CA VAL A 22 14.48 2.38 -7.80
C VAL A 22 13.06 1.80 -7.81
N PRO A 23 12.38 1.75 -8.97
CA PRO A 23 11.08 1.10 -9.07
C PRO A 23 11.12 -0.29 -8.42
N SER A 24 10.07 -0.63 -7.67
CA SER A 24 9.97 -1.94 -7.04
C SER A 24 10.28 -3.04 -8.05
N SER A 25 11.24 -3.88 -7.74
CA SER A 25 11.66 -4.93 -8.67
C SER A 25 10.53 -5.94 -8.89
N LYS A 26 10.57 -6.64 -10.03
CA LYS A 26 9.63 -7.76 -10.29
C LYS A 26 9.66 -8.81 -9.18
N PHE A 27 10.82 -8.99 -8.54
CA PHE A 27 10.99 -9.91 -7.42
C PHE A 27 10.26 -9.42 -6.17
N LEU A 28 10.37 -8.12 -5.85
CA LEU A 28 9.65 -7.53 -4.73
C LEU A 28 8.14 -7.59 -4.93
N ALA A 29 7.63 -7.19 -6.10
CA ALA A 29 6.21 -7.30 -6.42
C ALA A 29 5.70 -8.75 -6.29
N LYS A 30 6.43 -9.73 -6.83
CA LYS A 30 6.11 -11.15 -6.69
C LYS A 30 6.12 -11.61 -5.23
N LYS A 31 7.10 -11.16 -4.43
CA LYS A 31 7.20 -11.49 -3.00
C LYS A 31 6.02 -10.92 -2.21
N MET A 32 5.66 -9.67 -2.45
CA MET A 32 4.52 -9.02 -1.80
C MET A 32 3.21 -9.75 -2.09
N LEU A 33 2.98 -10.13 -3.34
CA LEU A 33 1.72 -10.73 -3.77
C LEU A 33 1.67 -12.26 -3.58
N LYS A 34 2.77 -12.91 -3.18
CA LYS A 34 2.80 -14.35 -2.94
C LYS A 34 1.89 -14.71 -1.75
N GLY A 35 1.03 -15.74 -1.93
CA GLY A 35 0.16 -16.25 -0.86
C GLY A 35 -1.14 -15.45 -0.65
N ILE A 36 -1.40 -14.43 -1.47
CA ILE A 36 -2.72 -13.81 -1.55
C ILE A 36 -3.63 -14.75 -2.34
N ASP A 37 -4.79 -15.10 -1.77
CA ASP A 37 -5.83 -15.81 -2.51
C ASP A 37 -6.66 -14.83 -3.34
N PHE A 38 -6.19 -14.54 -4.55
CA PHE A 38 -6.88 -13.62 -5.44
C PHE A 38 -8.27 -14.11 -5.87
N LYS A 39 -8.57 -15.43 -5.82
CA LYS A 39 -9.86 -15.96 -6.25
C LYS A 39 -11.03 -15.46 -5.43
N ALA A 40 -10.81 -15.20 -4.15
CA ALA A 40 -11.83 -14.74 -3.21
C ALA A 40 -11.89 -13.21 -3.04
N ILE A 41 -10.95 -12.48 -3.65
CA ILE A 41 -10.85 -11.02 -3.49
C ILE A 41 -11.97 -10.29 -4.24
N LYS A 42 -12.51 -9.25 -3.63
CA LYS A 42 -13.41 -8.26 -4.24
C LYS A 42 -12.79 -6.87 -4.29
N LEU A 43 -12.03 -6.51 -3.26
CA LEU A 43 -11.38 -5.20 -3.16
C LEU A 43 -9.94 -5.36 -2.70
N VAL A 44 -9.01 -4.87 -3.54
CA VAL A 44 -7.64 -4.57 -3.15
C VAL A 44 -7.48 -3.07 -3.06
N VAL A 45 -6.80 -2.60 -2.01
CA VAL A 45 -6.39 -1.20 -1.87
C VAL A 45 -4.88 -1.13 -1.96
N GLU A 46 -4.33 -0.25 -2.80
CA GLU A 46 -2.89 0.00 -2.90
C GLU A 46 -2.58 1.41 -2.39
N LEU A 47 -1.68 1.49 -1.41
CA LEU A 47 -1.24 2.74 -0.79
C LEU A 47 0.14 3.13 -1.30
N GLY A 48 0.23 4.28 -1.97
CA GLY A 48 1.45 4.81 -2.55
C GLY A 48 2.01 4.00 -3.72
N PRO A 49 1.22 3.71 -4.76
CA PRO A 49 1.62 2.91 -5.93
C PRO A 49 2.83 3.48 -6.69
N GLY A 50 3.05 4.80 -6.59
CA GLY A 50 4.14 5.46 -7.31
C GLY A 50 3.98 5.31 -8.83
N ASN A 51 5.00 4.73 -9.48
CA ASN A 51 4.99 4.48 -10.92
C ASN A 51 4.14 3.27 -11.36
N GLY A 52 3.42 2.62 -10.45
CA GLY A 52 2.52 1.51 -10.78
C GLY A 52 3.20 0.13 -10.92
N ALA A 53 4.45 -0.03 -10.49
CA ALA A 53 5.17 -1.29 -10.64
C ALA A 53 4.47 -2.48 -9.94
N ILE A 54 3.85 -2.25 -8.78
CA ILE A 54 3.05 -3.27 -8.08
C ILE A 54 1.63 -3.29 -8.61
N THR A 55 1.05 -2.12 -8.94
CA THR A 55 -0.28 -1.95 -9.53
C THR A 55 -0.52 -2.91 -10.70
N HIS A 56 0.37 -2.93 -11.70
CA HIS A 56 0.27 -3.83 -12.85
C HIS A 56 0.27 -5.31 -12.44
N ASN A 57 1.09 -5.68 -11.45
CA ASN A 57 1.15 -7.06 -10.97
C ASN A 57 -0.13 -7.46 -10.21
N ILE A 58 -0.79 -6.52 -9.53
CA ILE A 58 -2.09 -6.77 -8.90
C ILE A 58 -3.16 -6.94 -9.98
N LEU A 59 -3.27 -6.00 -10.92
CA LEU A 59 -4.27 -6.04 -12.00
C LEU A 59 -4.23 -7.35 -12.79
N ASN A 60 -3.02 -7.84 -13.11
CA ASN A 60 -2.83 -9.12 -13.81
C ASN A 60 -3.32 -10.35 -13.03
N LYS A 61 -3.64 -10.21 -11.74
CA LYS A 61 -4.07 -11.31 -10.86
C LYS A 61 -5.52 -11.18 -10.41
N LEU A 62 -6.11 -10.01 -10.60
CA LEU A 62 -7.48 -9.75 -10.12
C LEU A 62 -8.51 -10.55 -10.92
N PRO A 63 -9.46 -11.21 -10.24
CA PRO A 63 -10.66 -11.75 -10.89
C PRO A 63 -11.48 -10.63 -11.53
N ALA A 64 -12.28 -10.99 -12.57
CA ALA A 64 -13.08 -10.03 -13.33
C ALA A 64 -14.01 -9.14 -12.47
N ASN A 65 -14.51 -9.67 -11.35
CA ASN A 65 -15.46 -8.98 -10.46
C ASN A 65 -14.79 -8.27 -9.27
N SER A 66 -13.51 -7.94 -9.38
CA SER A 66 -12.74 -7.29 -8.33
C SER A 66 -12.28 -5.91 -8.76
N ILE A 67 -12.02 -5.05 -7.78
CA ILE A 67 -11.55 -3.67 -8.01
C ILE A 67 -10.22 -3.48 -7.27
N LEU A 68 -9.32 -2.74 -7.90
CA LEU A 68 -8.12 -2.16 -7.31
C LEU A 68 -8.34 -0.66 -7.13
N VAL A 69 -8.22 -0.18 -5.90
CA VAL A 69 -8.25 1.26 -5.59
C VAL A 69 -6.87 1.69 -5.14
N CYS A 70 -6.28 2.65 -5.85
CA CYS A 70 -4.96 3.20 -5.58
C CYS A 70 -5.07 4.57 -4.93
N PHE A 71 -4.32 4.81 -3.85
CA PHE A 71 -4.18 6.10 -3.17
C PHE A 71 -2.81 6.69 -3.48
N GLU A 72 -2.75 7.78 -4.24
CA GLU A 72 -1.52 8.48 -4.58
C GLU A 72 -1.68 10.00 -4.38
N ILE A 73 -0.76 10.61 -3.63
CA ILE A 73 -0.79 12.06 -3.33
C ILE A 73 0.14 12.87 -4.24
N ASN A 74 1.11 12.20 -4.89
CA ASN A 74 2.04 12.86 -5.79
C ASN A 74 1.38 13.09 -7.15
N ASP A 75 1.38 14.35 -7.61
CA ASP A 75 0.70 14.75 -8.85
C ASP A 75 1.20 13.98 -10.07
N ALA A 76 2.53 13.88 -10.23
CA ALA A 76 3.13 13.23 -11.39
C ALA A 76 2.83 11.72 -11.43
N PHE A 77 2.88 11.04 -10.29
CA PHE A 77 2.54 9.61 -10.21
C PHE A 77 1.04 9.37 -10.37
N TYR A 78 0.20 10.24 -9.82
CA TYR A 78 -1.24 10.18 -10.05
C TYR A 78 -1.57 10.28 -11.54
N ASP A 79 -0.97 11.25 -12.26
CA ASP A 79 -1.17 11.44 -13.69
C ASP A 79 -0.67 10.25 -14.51
N GLU A 80 0.46 9.63 -14.12
CA GLU A 80 0.96 8.39 -14.74
C GLU A 80 0.00 7.21 -14.54
N LEU A 81 -0.49 7.02 -13.31
CA LEU A 81 -1.43 5.94 -12.99
C LEU A 81 -2.76 6.11 -13.73
N LYS A 82 -3.24 7.34 -13.94
CA LYS A 82 -4.46 7.64 -14.70
C LYS A 82 -4.35 7.26 -16.17
N LYS A 83 -3.14 7.12 -16.72
CA LYS A 83 -2.91 6.64 -18.10
C LYS A 83 -3.13 5.12 -18.22
N ILE A 84 -3.15 4.39 -17.10
CA ILE A 84 -3.42 2.95 -17.10
C ILE A 84 -4.93 2.76 -17.39
N ASN A 85 -5.23 2.41 -18.63
CA ASN A 85 -6.60 2.14 -19.05
C ASN A 85 -7.00 0.70 -18.68
N HIS A 86 -7.53 0.52 -17.46
CA HIS A 86 -7.97 -0.78 -16.96
C HIS A 86 -9.33 -0.66 -16.25
N PRO A 87 -10.36 -1.47 -16.60
CA PRO A 87 -11.72 -1.33 -16.07
C PRO A 87 -11.83 -1.60 -14.57
N GLN A 88 -10.86 -2.32 -13.99
CA GLN A 88 -10.83 -2.66 -12.56
C GLN A 88 -9.99 -1.68 -11.73
N LEU A 89 -9.42 -0.63 -12.33
CA LEU A 89 -8.56 0.32 -11.63
C LEU A 89 -9.28 1.63 -11.35
N ILE A 90 -9.26 2.01 -10.08
CA ILE A 90 -9.68 3.35 -9.63
C ILE A 90 -8.46 4.01 -8.99
N VAL A 91 -8.08 5.18 -9.47
CA VAL A 91 -6.97 5.96 -8.91
C VAL A 91 -7.52 7.20 -8.22
N LEU A 92 -7.23 7.34 -6.94
CA LEU A 92 -7.65 8.46 -6.09
C LEU A 92 -6.45 9.35 -5.76
N LYS A 93 -6.62 10.66 -5.97
CA LYS A 93 -5.66 11.66 -5.52
C LYS A 93 -5.96 12.02 -4.06
N ALA A 94 -5.67 11.09 -3.17
CA ALA A 94 -6.04 11.19 -1.76
C ALA A 94 -4.94 10.64 -0.85
N SER A 95 -4.92 11.14 0.40
CA SER A 95 -4.05 10.58 1.44
C SER A 95 -4.57 9.21 1.89
N ALA A 96 -3.65 8.29 2.17
CA ALA A 96 -3.95 7.00 2.77
C ALA A 96 -4.57 7.10 4.18
N GLU A 97 -4.49 8.26 4.84
CA GLU A 97 -5.21 8.53 6.09
C GLU A 97 -6.74 8.49 5.90
N ASN A 98 -7.20 8.79 4.68
CA ASN A 98 -8.63 8.88 4.35
C ASN A 98 -9.18 7.58 3.74
N ILE A 99 -8.48 6.46 3.91
CA ILE A 99 -8.84 5.17 3.27
C ILE A 99 -10.30 4.81 3.50
N LYS A 100 -10.79 4.91 4.73
CA LYS A 100 -12.17 4.58 5.08
C LYS A 100 -13.18 5.48 4.36
N GLU A 101 -12.98 6.79 4.43
CA GLU A 101 -13.89 7.77 3.84
C GLU A 101 -14.00 7.58 2.32
N GLU A 102 -12.86 7.52 1.64
CA GLU A 102 -12.81 7.44 0.18
C GLU A 102 -13.36 6.11 -0.35
N ILE A 103 -13.06 5.01 0.33
CA ILE A 103 -13.55 3.70 -0.09
C ILE A 103 -15.05 3.53 0.17
N LEU A 104 -15.58 4.12 1.26
CA LEU A 104 -17.04 4.14 1.51
C LEU A 104 -17.80 4.90 0.41
N LYS A 105 -17.26 6.02 -0.11
CA LYS A 105 -17.84 6.76 -1.25
C LYS A 105 -17.96 5.91 -2.52
N LEU A 106 -17.08 4.90 -2.68
CA LEU A 106 -17.12 3.94 -3.78
C LEU A 106 -18.08 2.75 -3.54
N GLY A 107 -18.77 2.73 -2.40
CA GLY A 107 -19.74 1.68 -2.04
C GLY A 107 -19.13 0.43 -1.40
N PHE A 108 -17.85 0.45 -1.04
CA PHE A 108 -17.20 -0.67 -0.35
C PHE A 108 -17.11 -0.44 1.16
N ASN A 109 -17.41 -1.45 1.96
CA ASN A 109 -17.41 -1.37 3.42
C ASN A 109 -16.12 -1.93 4.06
N LYS A 110 -15.41 -2.81 3.37
CA LYS A 110 -14.17 -3.47 3.84
C LYS A 110 -13.30 -3.87 2.65
N ALA A 111 -11.99 -3.91 2.88
CA ALA A 111 -11.01 -4.43 1.93
C ALA A 111 -10.62 -5.88 2.26
N ASP A 112 -10.40 -6.70 1.24
CA ASP A 112 -9.85 -8.04 1.38
C ASP A 112 -8.34 -7.99 1.61
N CYS A 113 -7.67 -7.08 0.91
CA CYS A 113 -6.23 -6.91 0.96
C CYS A 113 -5.85 -5.43 0.82
N ILE A 114 -4.88 -5.00 1.61
CA ILE A 114 -4.26 -3.68 1.49
C ILE A 114 -2.77 -3.91 1.23
N VAL A 115 -2.27 -3.38 0.12
CA VAL A 115 -0.85 -3.44 -0.28
C VAL A 115 -0.27 -2.04 -0.15
N SER A 116 0.78 -1.88 0.65
CA SER A 116 1.37 -0.58 0.92
C SER A 116 2.84 -0.50 0.48
N SER A 117 3.13 0.53 -0.30
CA SER A 117 4.48 0.93 -0.70
C SER A 117 4.91 2.24 -0.03
N LEU A 118 4.17 2.67 0.98
CA LEU A 118 4.49 3.89 1.72
C LEU A 118 5.75 3.70 2.58
N PRO A 119 6.64 4.69 2.62
CA PRO A 119 7.82 4.65 3.47
C PRO A 119 7.46 4.98 4.93
N LEU A 120 6.67 4.09 5.58
CA LEU A 120 6.06 4.35 6.89
C LEU A 120 7.07 4.70 7.99
N SER A 121 8.32 4.24 7.87
CA SER A 121 9.39 4.52 8.85
C SER A 121 9.92 5.95 8.82
N ILE A 122 9.64 6.70 7.74
CA ILE A 122 10.08 8.10 7.59
C ILE A 122 8.91 9.10 7.53
N ILE A 123 7.70 8.60 7.45
CA ILE A 123 6.48 9.41 7.57
C ILE A 123 6.32 9.79 9.05
N PRO A 124 5.84 11.03 9.37
CA PRO A 124 5.55 11.42 10.75
C PRO A 124 4.67 10.40 11.45
N ASN A 125 5.02 10.08 12.72
CA ASN A 125 4.35 9.01 13.47
C ASN A 125 2.83 9.17 13.50
N GLU A 126 2.30 10.37 13.74
CA GLU A 126 0.86 10.62 13.77
C GLU A 126 0.15 10.19 12.49
N ILE A 127 0.79 10.46 11.32
CA ILE A 127 0.24 10.10 10.01
C ILE A 127 0.34 8.60 9.79
N SER A 128 1.52 8.02 10.05
CA SER A 128 1.73 6.58 9.86
C SER A 128 0.87 5.74 10.79
N ASP A 129 0.59 6.22 12.01
CA ASP A 129 -0.30 5.57 12.98
C ASP A 129 -1.76 5.61 12.51
N THR A 130 -2.20 6.75 11.99
CA THR A 130 -3.53 6.89 11.39
C THR A 130 -3.68 5.94 10.19
N ILE A 131 -2.70 5.91 9.28
CA ILE A 131 -2.71 5.00 8.12
C ILE A 131 -2.82 3.54 8.57
N LEU A 132 -2.04 3.11 9.56
CA LEU A 132 -2.08 1.74 10.05
C LEU A 132 -3.39 1.39 10.75
N SER A 133 -3.88 2.26 11.63
CA SER A 133 -5.12 2.04 12.37
C SER A 133 -6.33 2.00 11.43
N GLU A 134 -6.42 2.94 10.49
CA GLU A 134 -7.47 2.96 9.48
C GLU A 134 -7.38 1.73 8.54
N SER A 135 -6.17 1.34 8.13
CA SER A 135 -5.96 0.14 7.32
C SER A 135 -6.44 -1.11 8.08
N TYR A 136 -6.05 -1.26 9.36
CA TYR A 136 -6.49 -2.38 10.18
C TYR A 136 -8.00 -2.37 10.38
N ALA A 137 -8.58 -1.22 10.73
CA ALA A 137 -10.02 -1.08 10.93
C ALA A 137 -10.80 -1.45 9.67
N PHE A 138 -10.30 -1.06 8.49
CA PHE A 138 -10.99 -1.24 7.21
C PHE A 138 -10.81 -2.64 6.60
N LEU A 139 -9.81 -3.41 6.99
CA LEU A 139 -9.67 -4.81 6.56
C LEU A 139 -10.84 -5.67 7.05
N LYS A 140 -11.25 -6.64 6.22
CA LYS A 140 -12.10 -7.77 6.63
C LYS A 140 -11.40 -8.62 7.68
N GLN A 141 -12.16 -9.43 8.40
CA GLN A 141 -11.60 -10.55 9.18
C GLN A 141 -10.80 -11.46 8.23
N LYS A 142 -9.62 -11.90 8.65
CA LYS A 142 -8.64 -12.64 7.86
C LYS A 142 -8.09 -11.88 6.64
N GLY A 143 -8.45 -10.60 6.47
CA GLY A 143 -7.86 -9.72 5.46
C GLY A 143 -6.38 -9.45 5.73
N GLN A 144 -5.63 -9.11 4.70
CA GLN A 144 -4.19 -8.96 4.76
C GLN A 144 -3.73 -7.52 4.51
N PHE A 145 -2.84 -7.03 5.37
CA PHE A 145 -2.04 -5.82 5.13
C PHE A 145 -0.63 -6.24 4.76
N ILE A 146 -0.15 -5.83 3.58
CA ILE A 146 1.14 -6.19 3.06
C ILE A 146 1.95 -4.93 2.88
N GLN A 147 3.10 -4.87 3.55
CA GLN A 147 4.00 -3.72 3.58
C GLN A 147 5.42 -4.17 3.28
N TYR A 148 6.19 -3.39 2.50
CA TYR A 148 7.63 -3.58 2.46
C TYR A 148 8.37 -2.40 3.09
N GLN A 149 9.54 -2.66 3.65
CA GLN A 149 10.46 -1.66 4.21
C GLN A 149 11.91 -2.09 3.92
N TYR A 150 12.82 -1.13 3.93
CA TYR A 150 14.26 -1.41 3.76
C TYR A 150 14.98 -1.69 5.09
N SER A 151 14.27 -1.64 6.20
CA SER A 151 14.79 -1.96 7.54
C SER A 151 13.72 -2.62 8.40
N LEU A 152 14.15 -3.20 9.53
CA LEU A 152 13.25 -3.81 10.51
C LEU A 152 12.68 -2.81 11.53
N SER A 153 13.06 -1.53 11.45
CA SER A 153 12.69 -0.51 12.44
C SER A 153 11.16 -0.38 12.66
N TYR A 154 10.37 -0.72 11.65
CA TYR A 154 8.91 -0.60 11.70
C TYR A 154 8.20 -1.87 12.20
N TYR A 155 8.94 -2.97 12.44
CA TYR A 155 8.36 -4.26 12.84
C TYR A 155 7.57 -4.17 14.15
N LYS A 156 8.13 -3.47 15.16
CA LYS A 156 7.47 -3.30 16.47
C LYS A 156 6.11 -2.64 16.33
N LYS A 157 6.01 -1.60 15.53
CA LYS A 157 4.78 -0.86 15.28
C LYS A 157 3.72 -1.70 14.57
N LEU A 158 4.12 -2.49 13.57
CA LEU A 158 3.21 -3.45 12.94
C LEU A 158 2.71 -4.49 13.94
N LYS A 159 3.57 -4.94 14.85
CA LYS A 159 3.21 -5.90 15.90
C LYS A 159 2.22 -5.31 16.92
N GLU A 160 2.32 -4.03 17.25
CA GLU A 160 1.36 -3.34 18.11
C GLU A 160 -0.06 -3.35 17.50
N VAL A 161 -0.18 -3.26 16.18
CA VAL A 161 -1.48 -3.22 15.48
C VAL A 161 -2.01 -4.62 15.13
N PHE A 162 -1.16 -5.51 14.62
CA PHE A 162 -1.55 -6.82 14.08
C PHE A 162 -1.22 -8.01 15.03
N GLY A 163 -0.62 -7.73 16.19
CA GLY A 163 -0.22 -8.76 17.14
C GLY A 163 0.86 -9.69 16.57
N ASN A 164 0.72 -10.99 16.82
CA ASN A 164 1.67 -12.00 16.34
C ASN A 164 1.36 -12.53 14.93
N ASN A 165 0.32 -12.01 14.27
CA ASN A 165 -0.12 -12.47 12.94
C ASN A 165 0.68 -11.80 11.81
N ILE A 166 2.00 -11.79 11.95
CA ILE A 166 2.93 -11.19 11.00
C ILE A 166 3.91 -12.25 10.50
N THR A 167 3.93 -12.42 9.18
CA THR A 167 4.97 -13.19 8.51
C THR A 167 5.96 -12.23 7.88
N LEU A 168 7.24 -12.38 8.24
CA LEU A 168 8.34 -11.59 7.70
C LEU A 168 9.05 -12.38 6.60
N ASN A 169 9.26 -11.74 5.45
CA ASN A 169 10.01 -12.27 4.33
C ASN A 169 11.11 -11.28 3.93
N PHE A 170 12.22 -11.78 3.38
CA PHE A 170 13.30 -10.97 2.86
C PHE A 170 13.42 -11.11 1.34
N GLU A 171 13.59 -9.99 0.63
CA GLU A 171 13.79 -9.97 -0.82
C GLU A 171 15.17 -9.36 -1.14
N PRO A 172 16.18 -10.19 -1.40
CA PRO A 172 17.53 -9.72 -1.69
C PRO A 172 17.71 -9.13 -3.10
N PHE A 173 16.84 -9.53 -4.05
CA PHE A 173 16.91 -9.09 -5.46
C PHE A 173 16.14 -7.81 -5.74
N ASN A 174 15.76 -7.09 -4.69
CA ASN A 174 15.38 -5.69 -4.80
C ASN A 174 16.57 -4.80 -4.47
N PHE A 175 16.67 -3.62 -5.04
CA PHE A 175 17.73 -2.69 -4.72
C PHE A 175 17.16 -1.35 -4.21
N PRO A 176 17.39 -1.00 -2.93
CA PRO A 176 18.02 -1.83 -1.87
C PRO A 176 17.22 -3.09 -1.55
N PRO A 177 17.85 -4.13 -0.93
CA PRO A 177 17.12 -5.30 -0.44
C PRO A 177 15.99 -4.90 0.51
N ALA A 178 14.88 -5.65 0.49
CA ALA A 178 13.66 -5.25 1.20
C ALA A 178 13.12 -6.36 2.11
N PHE A 179 12.53 -5.95 3.23
CA PHE A 179 11.73 -6.81 4.11
C PHE A 179 10.25 -6.66 3.74
N VAL A 180 9.56 -7.77 3.55
CA VAL A 180 8.12 -7.81 3.26
C VAL A 180 7.39 -8.36 4.46
N TYR A 181 6.52 -7.55 5.04
CA TYR A 181 5.64 -7.89 6.14
C TYR A 181 4.27 -8.27 5.58
N LYS A 182 3.75 -9.42 5.99
CA LYS A 182 2.39 -9.86 5.71
C LYS A 182 1.66 -9.98 7.02
N CYS A 183 0.78 -9.06 7.27
CA CYS A 183 0.03 -8.92 8.51
C CYS A 183 -1.41 -9.35 8.26
N SER A 184 -1.95 -10.27 9.05
CA SER A 184 -3.34 -10.72 8.95
C SER A 184 -4.17 -10.15 10.07
N LYS A 185 -5.38 -9.69 9.75
CA LYS A 185 -6.36 -9.28 10.75
C LYS A 185 -7.04 -10.52 11.34
N ASN A 186 -7.13 -10.58 12.67
CA ASN A 186 -7.88 -11.62 13.39
C ASN A 186 -9.37 -11.45 13.22
#